data_adaae31182590d0f3532f1a62a89da35
#
_entry.id   adaae31182590d0f3532f1a62a89da35
#
_cell.length_a   1.000
_cell.length_b   1.000
_cell.length_c   1.000
_cell.angle_alpha   90.00
_cell.angle_beta   90.00
_cell.angle_gamma   90.00
#
_symmetry.space_group_name_H-M   'P 1'
#
loop_
_entity.id
_entity.type
_entity.pdbx_description
1 polymer ?
#
loop_
_entity_poly.entity_id
_entity_poly.type
_entity_poly.pdbx_seq_one_letter_code
_entity_poly.pdbx_strand_id
1 'polypeptide(L)'
;LQKNLSPENGDGFKPPHIEKNDDIPREGWSTASAVSFVAQTFPVVRMEHEDSPSLAVISKILRSMYLHREIREKGGAYGGFAVYDPESGLFGFGSYRDPHIAETLNAYKGAAVFIKSDDYGDQDIKEAIFQVCSEIDKPDPPGPAARKAFYRTIMLLSDESRNRFKKRLLSLTRAQVNEVAEKYFDQAGAGQAVAVISSEEKLNAANEGFGDNPLMLYRI
;
A
#
# COMPACT_ATOMS: atom_id res chain seq x y z
N LEU A 1 -19.39 30.13 -14.22
CA LEU A 1 -18.57 29.05 -14.79
C LEU A 1 -19.11 28.62 -16.17
N GLN A 2 -20.41 28.35 -16.33
CA GLN A 2 -21.01 27.91 -17.60
C GLN A 2 -20.85 28.90 -18.75
N LYS A 3 -20.76 30.22 -18.48
CA LYS A 3 -20.58 31.27 -19.52
C LYS A 3 -19.20 31.25 -20.21
N ASN A 4 -18.23 30.56 -19.64
CA ASN A 4 -16.86 30.47 -20.15
C ASN A 4 -16.50 29.09 -20.76
N LEU A 5 -17.48 28.19 -20.84
CA LEU A 5 -17.31 26.91 -21.51
C LEU A 5 -17.76 27.05 -22.96
N SER A 6 -16.92 26.60 -23.88
CA SER A 6 -17.28 26.54 -25.30
C SER A 6 -18.54 25.70 -25.47
N PRO A 7 -19.58 26.18 -26.19
CA PRO A 7 -20.76 25.41 -26.53
C PRO A 7 -20.46 24.33 -27.58
N GLU A 8 -19.28 24.35 -28.20
CA GLU A 8 -18.91 23.31 -29.15
C GLU A 8 -18.59 22.01 -28.38
N ASN A 9 -19.33 20.96 -28.75
CA ASN A 9 -18.92 19.61 -28.39
C ASN A 9 -17.59 19.35 -29.10
N GLY A 10 -16.48 19.61 -28.40
CA GLY A 10 -15.19 19.17 -28.87
C GLY A 10 -15.22 17.67 -29.14
N ASP A 11 -14.37 17.20 -30.03
CA ASP A 11 -14.13 15.76 -30.19
C ASP A 11 -14.04 15.12 -28.82
N GLY A 12 -14.92 14.17 -28.51
CA GLY A 12 -15.04 13.59 -27.19
C GLY A 12 -13.66 13.13 -26.68
N PHE A 13 -13.43 13.21 -25.37
CA PHE A 13 -12.20 12.76 -24.74
C PHE A 13 -11.84 11.35 -25.24
N LYS A 14 -10.73 11.24 -25.94
CA LYS A 14 -10.13 9.94 -26.30
C LYS A 14 -9.08 9.64 -25.25
N PRO A 15 -9.26 8.56 -24.47
CA PRO A 15 -8.22 8.15 -23.53
C PRO A 15 -6.89 7.97 -24.27
N PRO A 16 -5.76 8.42 -23.72
CA PRO A 16 -4.47 8.14 -24.30
C PRO A 16 -4.25 6.62 -24.38
N HIS A 17 -3.61 6.17 -25.45
CA HIS A 17 -3.14 4.78 -25.51
C HIS A 17 -2.00 4.63 -24.50
N ILE A 18 -2.25 3.85 -23.45
CA ILE A 18 -1.25 3.51 -22.46
C ILE A 18 -0.75 2.11 -22.82
N GLU A 19 0.51 2.02 -23.23
CA GLU A 19 1.17 0.73 -23.38
C GLU A 19 1.25 0.08 -22.01
N LYS A 20 0.62 -1.08 -21.86
CA LYS A 20 0.76 -1.88 -20.65
C LYS A 20 2.07 -2.64 -20.76
N ASN A 21 2.98 -2.36 -19.85
CA ASN A 21 4.11 -3.23 -19.61
C ASN A 21 3.64 -4.34 -18.68
N ASP A 22 3.71 -5.59 -19.14
CA ASP A 22 3.35 -6.76 -18.33
C ASP A 22 4.48 -7.14 -17.35
N ASP A 23 5.66 -6.53 -17.49
CA ASP A 23 6.78 -6.75 -16.57
C ASP A 23 6.55 -6.03 -15.25
N ILE A 24 6.68 -6.78 -14.16
CA ILE A 24 6.55 -6.22 -12.82
C ILE A 24 7.85 -5.52 -12.46
N PRO A 25 7.84 -4.19 -12.22
CA PRO A 25 9.05 -3.43 -12.03
C PRO A 25 9.76 -3.79 -10.73
N ARG A 26 11.06 -3.99 -10.82
CA ARG A 26 11.98 -4.04 -9.68
C ARG A 26 13.08 -3.02 -9.95
N GLU A 27 12.97 -1.86 -9.33
CA GLU A 27 13.75 -0.69 -9.69
C GLU A 27 14.58 -0.18 -8.50
N GLY A 28 15.82 0.19 -8.79
CA GLY A 28 16.72 0.89 -7.89
C GLY A 28 17.11 2.25 -8.47
N TRP A 29 16.76 3.33 -7.78
CA TRP A 29 17.00 4.70 -8.20
C TRP A 29 18.14 5.29 -7.38
N SER A 30 19.30 5.52 -8.00
CA SER A 30 20.50 6.03 -7.32
C SER A 30 20.45 7.54 -7.13
N THR A 31 20.74 7.95 -5.90
CA THR A 31 20.86 9.35 -5.51
C THR A 31 22.04 9.52 -4.53
N ALA A 32 22.34 10.76 -4.14
CA ALA A 32 23.36 11.04 -3.12
C ALA A 32 22.90 10.75 -1.68
N SER A 33 21.80 10.00 -1.47
CA SER A 33 21.27 9.72 -0.14
C SER A 33 22.10 8.65 0.60
N ALA A 34 22.45 8.95 1.85
CA ALA A 34 23.10 7.98 2.76
C ALA A 34 22.14 6.92 3.31
N VAL A 35 20.83 7.11 3.16
CA VAL A 35 19.77 6.23 3.66
C VAL A 35 18.90 5.76 2.50
N SER A 36 18.22 4.64 2.71
CA SER A 36 17.34 4.03 1.72
C SER A 36 15.88 4.35 1.99
N PHE A 37 15.08 4.31 0.94
CA PHE A 37 13.62 4.30 0.95
C PHE A 37 13.20 3.08 0.15
N VAL A 38 12.60 2.10 0.82
CA VAL A 38 12.27 0.82 0.21
C VAL A 38 10.77 0.68 0.16
N ALA A 39 10.23 0.47 -1.03
CA ALA A 39 8.82 0.25 -1.24
C ALA A 39 8.57 -1.07 -1.98
N GLN A 40 7.50 -1.75 -1.61
CA GLN A 40 7.02 -2.96 -2.26
C GLN A 40 5.50 -2.93 -2.33
N THR A 41 4.92 -3.22 -3.49
CA THR A 41 3.47 -3.22 -3.68
C THR A 41 3.00 -4.44 -4.47
N PHE A 42 1.77 -4.85 -4.22
CA PHE A 42 1.10 -5.90 -5.01
C PHE A 42 -0.39 -5.60 -5.16
N PRO A 43 -1.02 -6.07 -6.25
CA PRO A 43 -2.42 -5.85 -6.50
C PRO A 43 -3.29 -6.66 -5.52
N VAL A 44 -4.34 -6.02 -5.07
CA VAL A 44 -5.42 -6.59 -4.28
C VAL A 44 -6.75 -6.05 -4.80
N VAL A 45 -7.80 -6.13 -4.02
CA VAL A 45 -9.13 -5.65 -4.41
C VAL A 45 -9.38 -4.19 -4.04
N ARG A 46 -10.34 -3.55 -4.73
CA ARG A 46 -10.77 -2.18 -4.44
C ARG A 46 -11.87 -2.15 -3.37
N MET A 47 -12.22 -0.94 -2.91
CA MET A 47 -13.15 -0.66 -1.80
C MET A 47 -14.48 -1.42 -1.86
N GLU A 48 -14.99 -1.69 -3.04
CA GLU A 48 -16.31 -2.31 -3.22
C GLU A 48 -16.33 -3.80 -2.89
N HIS A 49 -15.18 -4.45 -2.95
CA HIS A 49 -15.03 -5.87 -2.65
C HIS A 49 -15.23 -6.16 -1.15
N GLU A 50 -15.71 -7.35 -0.84
CA GLU A 50 -15.97 -7.77 0.55
C GLU A 50 -14.70 -7.89 1.41
N ASP A 51 -13.56 -8.21 0.82
CA ASP A 51 -12.27 -8.37 1.50
C ASP A 51 -11.61 -7.01 1.85
N SER A 52 -12.07 -5.92 1.26
CA SER A 52 -11.47 -4.60 1.42
C SER A 52 -11.36 -4.13 2.89
N PRO A 53 -12.36 -4.31 3.77
CA PRO A 53 -12.24 -3.95 5.18
C PRO A 53 -11.16 -4.76 5.91
N SER A 54 -11.03 -6.07 5.60
CA SER A 54 -9.99 -6.91 6.17
C SER A 54 -8.60 -6.44 5.78
N LEU A 55 -8.37 -6.08 4.51
CA LEU A 55 -7.09 -5.52 4.03
C LEU A 55 -6.74 -4.21 4.73
N ALA A 56 -7.72 -3.34 4.99
CA ALA A 56 -7.50 -2.11 5.75
C ALA A 56 -7.06 -2.41 7.18
N VAL A 57 -7.70 -3.37 7.86
CA VAL A 57 -7.34 -3.80 9.21
C VAL A 57 -5.96 -4.47 9.23
N ILE A 58 -5.67 -5.37 8.29
CA ILE A 58 -4.37 -6.01 8.13
C ILE A 58 -3.25 -4.96 8.01
N SER A 59 -3.46 -3.89 7.24
CA SER A 59 -2.45 -2.84 7.10
C SER A 59 -2.11 -2.18 8.45
N LYS A 60 -3.08 -2.00 9.34
CA LYS A 60 -2.87 -1.41 10.68
C LYS A 60 -2.15 -2.38 11.62
N ILE A 61 -2.58 -3.64 11.65
CA ILE A 61 -1.95 -4.69 12.45
C ILE A 61 -0.49 -4.85 12.05
N LEU A 62 -0.20 -5.02 10.76
CA LEU A 62 1.16 -5.16 10.26
C LEU A 62 2.03 -3.94 10.58
N ARG A 63 1.51 -2.73 10.44
CA ARG A 63 2.24 -1.51 10.76
C ARG A 63 2.62 -1.43 12.23
N SER A 64 1.66 -1.65 13.14
CA SER A 64 1.86 -1.42 14.58
C SER A 64 2.57 -2.57 15.28
N MET A 65 2.27 -3.81 14.94
CA MET A 65 2.72 -4.97 15.70
C MET A 65 3.94 -5.66 15.09
N TYR A 66 4.15 -5.53 13.77
CA TYR A 66 5.24 -6.21 13.09
C TYR A 66 6.28 -5.25 12.52
N LEU A 67 5.91 -4.38 11.57
CA LEU A 67 6.88 -3.56 10.84
C LEU A 67 7.57 -2.52 11.74
N HIS A 68 6.88 -1.97 12.72
CA HIS A 68 7.49 -1.06 13.67
C HIS A 68 8.62 -1.75 14.41
N ARG A 69 8.42 -2.97 14.89
CA ARG A 69 9.43 -3.76 15.59
C ARG A 69 10.59 -4.18 14.67
N GLU A 70 10.28 -4.80 13.53
CA GLU A 70 11.30 -5.39 12.66
C GLU A 70 12.12 -4.34 11.92
N ILE A 71 11.48 -3.27 11.40
CA ILE A 71 12.15 -2.28 10.56
C ILE A 71 12.70 -1.12 11.37
N ARG A 72 11.95 -0.62 12.37
CA ARG A 72 12.41 0.52 13.17
C ARG A 72 13.25 0.11 14.36
N GLU A 73 12.70 -0.74 15.26
CA GLU A 73 13.39 -1.05 16.53
C GLU A 73 14.62 -1.94 16.30
N LYS A 74 14.51 -2.98 15.49
CA LYS A 74 15.61 -3.89 15.17
C LYS A 74 16.46 -3.40 14.00
N GLY A 75 15.82 -2.90 12.94
CA GLY A 75 16.48 -2.50 11.70
C GLY A 75 17.07 -1.08 11.73
N GLY A 76 16.72 -0.24 12.71
CA GLY A 76 17.24 1.12 12.85
C GLY A 76 16.71 2.13 11.83
N ALA A 77 15.70 1.81 11.04
CA ALA A 77 15.02 2.74 10.16
C ALA A 77 14.21 3.77 10.96
N TYR A 78 13.96 4.93 10.37
CA TYR A 78 13.09 5.93 11.00
C TYR A 78 11.63 5.44 11.12
N GLY A 79 11.16 4.65 10.17
CA GLY A 79 9.84 4.01 10.22
C GLY A 79 9.62 2.97 9.14
N GLY A 80 8.76 1.99 9.46
CA GLY A 80 8.20 1.01 8.56
C GLY A 80 6.67 1.09 8.57
N PHE A 81 6.03 0.88 7.43
CA PHE A 81 4.58 0.97 7.33
C PHE A 81 4.01 -0.01 6.31
N ALA A 82 2.76 -0.41 6.54
CA ALA A 82 1.90 -1.07 5.57
C ALA A 82 0.74 -0.14 5.24
N VAL A 83 0.35 -0.12 3.99
CA VAL A 83 -0.73 0.72 3.46
C VAL A 83 -1.61 -0.12 2.54
N TYR A 84 -2.90 -0.06 2.75
CA TYR A 84 -3.88 -0.51 1.78
C TYR A 84 -4.53 0.72 1.13
N ASP A 85 -4.44 0.79 -0.20
CA ASP A 85 -5.13 1.80 -0.99
C ASP A 85 -6.40 1.21 -1.62
N PRO A 86 -7.57 1.49 -1.03
CA PRO A 86 -8.83 0.96 -1.54
C PRO A 86 -9.28 1.58 -2.86
N GLU A 87 -8.72 2.71 -3.28
CA GLU A 87 -9.07 3.38 -4.52
C GLU A 87 -8.39 2.71 -5.72
N SER A 88 -7.11 2.41 -5.61
CA SER A 88 -6.35 1.72 -6.66
C SER A 88 -6.41 0.18 -6.57
N GLY A 89 -6.72 -0.38 -5.39
CA GLY A 89 -6.66 -1.81 -5.14
C GLY A 89 -5.23 -2.32 -5.00
N LEU A 90 -4.40 -1.55 -4.29
CA LEU A 90 -3.01 -1.91 -4.01
C LEU A 90 -2.76 -2.08 -2.52
N PHE A 91 -1.97 -3.09 -2.18
CA PHE A 91 -1.39 -3.23 -0.85
C PHE A 91 0.11 -2.98 -0.96
N GLY A 92 0.63 -2.15 -0.06
CA GLY A 92 2.02 -1.74 -0.11
C GLY A 92 2.70 -1.77 1.26
N PHE A 93 3.99 -2.04 1.21
CA PHE A 93 4.93 -1.85 2.30
C PHE A 93 5.89 -0.71 1.97
N GLY A 94 6.37 -0.02 2.99
CA GLY A 94 7.36 1.01 2.80
C GLY A 94 8.25 1.19 4.03
N SER A 95 9.50 1.59 3.79
CA SER A 95 10.39 2.07 4.85
C SER A 95 10.91 3.46 4.51
N TYR A 96 11.23 4.20 5.56
CA TYR A 96 11.66 5.58 5.47
C TYR A 96 12.97 5.79 6.22
N ARG A 97 13.98 6.35 5.53
CA ARG A 97 15.32 6.59 6.06
C ARG A 97 15.92 5.31 6.67
N ASP A 98 15.95 4.29 5.86
CA ASP A 98 16.32 2.94 6.23
C ASP A 98 17.82 2.71 5.98
N PRO A 99 18.59 2.17 6.92
CA PRO A 99 19.98 1.79 6.66
C PRO A 99 20.10 0.54 5.78
N HIS A 100 19.04 -0.27 5.68
CA HIS A 100 19.02 -1.58 5.02
C HIS A 100 18.11 -1.60 3.79
N ILE A 101 18.38 -2.52 2.85
CA ILE A 101 17.53 -2.80 1.68
C ILE A 101 17.08 -4.26 1.70
N ALA A 102 18.02 -5.21 1.69
CA ALA A 102 17.71 -6.62 1.60
C ALA A 102 16.98 -7.15 2.84
N GLU A 103 17.43 -6.76 4.03
CA GLU A 103 16.81 -7.12 5.29
C GLU A 103 15.39 -6.56 5.41
N THR A 104 15.17 -5.36 4.92
CA THR A 104 13.84 -4.72 4.89
C THR A 104 12.88 -5.46 3.94
N LEU A 105 13.34 -5.84 2.75
CA LEU A 105 12.54 -6.66 1.85
C LEU A 105 12.26 -8.06 2.43
N ASN A 106 13.19 -8.61 3.22
CA ASN A 106 12.94 -9.85 3.94
C ASN A 106 11.93 -9.66 5.10
N ALA A 107 11.96 -8.51 5.79
CA ALA A 107 10.94 -8.17 6.78
C ALA A 107 9.54 -8.07 6.13
N TYR A 108 9.41 -7.54 4.92
CA TYR A 108 8.13 -7.54 4.20
C TYR A 108 7.63 -8.95 3.88
N LYS A 109 8.51 -9.88 3.51
CA LYS A 109 8.15 -11.30 3.36
C LYS A 109 7.70 -11.92 4.69
N GLY A 110 8.38 -11.58 5.79
CA GLY A 110 8.01 -12.02 7.12
C GLY A 110 6.65 -11.50 7.59
N ALA A 111 6.19 -10.34 7.07
CA ALA A 111 4.88 -9.79 7.37
C ALA A 111 3.74 -10.75 6.94
N ALA A 112 3.91 -11.47 5.82
CA ALA A 112 2.98 -12.48 5.36
C ALA A 112 2.87 -13.68 6.32
N VAL A 113 3.97 -14.05 6.96
CA VAL A 113 3.98 -15.10 7.98
C VAL A 113 3.30 -14.61 9.25
N PHE A 114 3.65 -13.39 9.71
CA PHE A 114 3.10 -12.80 10.92
C PHE A 114 1.58 -12.65 10.86
N ILE A 115 1.03 -12.12 9.77
CA ILE A 115 -0.41 -11.86 9.68
C ILE A 115 -1.26 -13.14 9.68
N LYS A 116 -0.66 -14.28 9.38
CA LYS A 116 -1.29 -15.61 9.43
C LYS A 116 -1.01 -16.36 10.73
N SER A 117 -0.20 -15.79 11.61
CA SER A 117 0.11 -16.38 12.91
C SER A 117 -0.94 -16.04 13.97
N ASP A 118 -0.80 -16.63 15.14
CA ASP A 118 -1.60 -16.32 16.33
C ASP A 118 -1.00 -15.23 17.22
N ASP A 119 -0.01 -14.47 16.71
CA ASP A 119 0.71 -13.44 17.47
C ASP A 119 -0.08 -12.14 17.70
N TYR A 120 -1.35 -12.09 17.26
CA TYR A 120 -2.29 -11.00 17.53
C TYR A 120 -3.67 -11.55 17.87
N GLY A 121 -4.45 -10.79 18.63
CA GLY A 121 -5.75 -11.22 19.14
C GLY A 121 -6.92 -10.32 18.75
N ASP A 122 -8.10 -10.63 19.29
CA ASP A 122 -9.33 -9.85 19.03
C ASP A 122 -9.23 -8.40 19.49
N GLN A 123 -8.42 -8.10 20.51
CA GLN A 123 -8.21 -6.74 20.98
C GLN A 123 -7.43 -5.92 19.95
N ASP A 124 -6.39 -6.50 19.33
CA ASP A 124 -5.58 -5.84 18.30
C ASP A 124 -6.42 -5.55 17.05
N ILE A 125 -7.31 -6.48 16.70
CA ILE A 125 -8.26 -6.27 15.60
C ILE A 125 -9.21 -5.11 15.90
N LYS A 126 -9.77 -5.03 17.12
CA LYS A 126 -10.63 -3.91 17.53
C LYS A 126 -9.90 -2.58 17.47
N GLU A 127 -8.66 -2.53 17.93
CA GLU A 127 -7.83 -1.32 17.86
C GLU A 127 -7.55 -0.92 16.40
N ALA A 128 -7.25 -1.89 15.54
CA ALA A 128 -7.07 -1.64 14.10
C ALA A 128 -8.36 -1.14 13.44
N ILE A 129 -9.52 -1.71 13.77
CA ILE A 129 -10.83 -1.23 13.29
C ILE A 129 -11.06 0.23 13.72
N PHE A 130 -10.77 0.59 14.98
CA PHE A 130 -10.89 1.96 15.46
C PHE A 130 -9.97 2.93 14.72
N GLN A 131 -8.73 2.51 14.41
CA GLN A 131 -7.81 3.33 13.62
C GLN A 131 -8.35 3.58 12.22
N VAL A 132 -8.86 2.54 11.53
CA VAL A 132 -9.46 2.69 10.20
C VAL A 132 -10.70 3.59 10.24
N CYS A 133 -11.59 3.41 11.22
CA CYS A 133 -12.76 4.26 11.41
C CYS A 133 -12.37 5.74 11.63
N SER A 134 -11.37 5.97 12.48
CA SER A 134 -10.86 7.33 12.76
C SER A 134 -10.33 8.02 11.51
N GLU A 135 -9.67 7.29 10.61
CA GLU A 135 -9.17 7.84 9.34
C GLU A 135 -10.30 8.15 8.36
N ILE A 136 -11.32 7.27 8.29
CA ILE A 136 -12.48 7.47 7.40
C ILE A 136 -13.36 8.63 7.85
N ASP A 137 -13.57 8.76 9.15
CA ASP A 137 -14.48 9.76 9.75
C ASP A 137 -13.78 11.09 10.04
N LYS A 138 -12.46 11.17 9.80
CA LYS A 138 -11.71 12.42 10.02
C LYS A 138 -12.28 13.53 9.15
N PRO A 139 -12.72 14.67 9.76
CA PRO A 139 -13.22 15.79 9.00
C PRO A 139 -12.09 16.43 8.16
N ASP A 140 -12.39 16.70 6.92
CA ASP A 140 -11.49 17.41 6.02
C ASP A 140 -11.83 18.91 5.99
N PRO A 141 -10.83 19.80 5.92
CA PRO A 141 -11.04 21.20 5.57
C PRO A 141 -11.72 21.35 4.19
N PRO A 142 -12.41 22.48 3.90
CA PRO A 142 -13.22 22.61 2.67
C PRO A 142 -12.48 22.29 1.36
N GLY A 143 -11.24 22.74 1.20
CA GLY A 143 -10.45 22.48 0.00
C GLY A 143 -10.11 20.99 -0.22
N PRO A 144 -9.50 20.30 0.76
CA PRO A 144 -9.31 18.84 0.72
C PRO A 144 -10.62 18.06 0.54
N ALA A 145 -11.71 18.46 1.20
CA ALA A 145 -13.02 17.81 1.04
C ALA A 145 -13.54 17.89 -0.39
N ALA A 146 -13.46 19.06 -1.02
CA ALA A 146 -13.88 19.26 -2.41
C ALA A 146 -13.03 18.40 -3.37
N ARG A 147 -11.71 18.33 -3.16
CA ARG A 147 -10.81 17.49 -3.95
C ARG A 147 -11.14 16.01 -3.81
N LYS A 148 -11.35 15.53 -2.59
CA LYS A 148 -11.78 14.14 -2.35
C LYS A 148 -13.11 13.83 -3.02
N ALA A 149 -14.09 14.72 -2.93
CA ALA A 149 -15.39 14.55 -3.58
C ALA A 149 -15.24 14.43 -5.10
N PHE A 150 -14.40 15.27 -5.71
CA PHE A 150 -14.11 15.22 -7.14
C PHE A 150 -13.47 13.88 -7.55
N TYR A 151 -12.41 13.44 -6.84
CA TYR A 151 -11.77 12.16 -7.13
C TYR A 151 -12.72 10.97 -6.94
N ARG A 152 -13.54 10.97 -5.89
CA ARG A 152 -14.56 9.92 -5.68
C ARG A 152 -15.53 9.81 -6.85
N THR A 153 -15.94 10.95 -7.42
CA THR A 153 -16.81 10.96 -8.61
C THR A 153 -16.11 10.31 -9.80
N ILE A 154 -14.84 10.64 -10.06
CA ILE A 154 -14.05 10.04 -11.14
C ILE A 154 -13.86 8.53 -10.92
N MET A 155 -13.59 8.12 -9.69
CA MET A 155 -13.34 6.72 -9.32
C MET A 155 -14.64 5.91 -9.15
N LEU A 156 -15.81 6.52 -9.34
CA LEU A 156 -17.14 5.92 -9.18
C LEU A 156 -17.40 5.39 -7.74
N LEU A 157 -16.76 5.98 -6.74
CA LEU A 157 -16.94 5.63 -5.34
C LEU A 157 -18.17 6.31 -4.77
N SER A 158 -19.30 5.60 -4.73
CA SER A 158 -20.55 6.09 -4.19
C SER A 158 -20.57 6.11 -2.65
N ASP A 159 -21.46 6.89 -2.06
CA ASP A 159 -21.66 6.89 -0.62
C ASP A 159 -22.21 5.54 -0.12
N GLU A 160 -22.97 4.82 -0.95
CA GLU A 160 -23.43 3.46 -0.64
C GLU A 160 -22.25 2.48 -0.52
N SER A 161 -21.28 2.55 -1.42
CA SER A 161 -20.06 1.71 -1.36
C SER A 161 -19.27 1.98 -0.09
N ARG A 162 -19.12 3.25 0.28
CA ARG A 162 -18.45 3.67 1.52
C ARG A 162 -19.20 3.21 2.77
N ASN A 163 -20.53 3.32 2.77
CA ASN A 163 -21.35 2.85 3.88
C ASN A 163 -21.31 1.33 4.02
N ARG A 164 -21.31 0.59 2.91
CA ARG A 164 -21.12 -0.87 2.92
C ARG A 164 -19.76 -1.26 3.51
N PHE A 165 -18.70 -0.60 3.06
CA PHE A 165 -17.36 -0.80 3.60
C PHE A 165 -17.36 -0.58 5.13
N LYS A 166 -17.88 0.54 5.60
CA LYS A 166 -17.92 0.86 7.04
C LYS A 166 -18.75 -0.15 7.86
N LYS A 167 -19.89 -0.60 7.33
CA LYS A 167 -20.69 -1.62 8.00
C LYS A 167 -19.94 -2.94 8.13
N ARG A 168 -19.29 -3.40 7.07
CA ARG A 168 -18.47 -4.61 7.07
C ARG A 168 -17.28 -4.49 8.02
N LEU A 169 -16.60 -3.34 8.01
CA LEU A 169 -15.48 -3.05 8.91
C LEU A 169 -15.88 -3.18 10.38
N LEU A 170 -17.02 -2.63 10.78
CA LEU A 170 -17.49 -2.67 12.16
C LEU A 170 -17.93 -4.08 12.63
N SER A 171 -18.26 -4.98 11.71
CA SER A 171 -18.64 -6.38 12.00
C SER A 171 -17.52 -7.38 11.73
N LEU A 172 -16.31 -6.90 11.45
CA LEU A 172 -15.20 -7.76 11.06
C LEU A 172 -14.76 -8.67 12.21
N THR A 173 -14.53 -9.94 11.89
CA THR A 173 -14.06 -10.97 12.81
C THR A 173 -12.62 -11.38 12.50
N ARG A 174 -11.91 -11.94 13.48
CA ARG A 174 -10.57 -12.50 13.30
C ARG A 174 -10.52 -13.56 12.20
N ALA A 175 -11.51 -14.42 12.12
CA ALA A 175 -11.58 -15.45 11.08
C ALA A 175 -11.57 -14.87 9.67
N GLN A 176 -12.31 -13.78 9.43
CA GLN A 176 -12.33 -13.08 8.15
C GLN A 176 -10.98 -12.39 7.85
N VAL A 177 -10.31 -11.85 8.87
CA VAL A 177 -8.97 -11.28 8.70
C VAL A 177 -7.97 -12.34 8.27
N ASN A 178 -7.99 -13.51 8.93
CA ASN A 178 -7.11 -14.64 8.61
C ASN A 178 -7.38 -15.19 7.21
N GLU A 179 -8.65 -15.39 6.83
CA GLU A 179 -9.03 -15.85 5.48
C GLU A 179 -8.51 -14.93 4.39
N VAL A 180 -8.66 -13.62 4.59
CA VAL A 180 -8.14 -12.61 3.65
C VAL A 180 -6.61 -12.58 3.65
N ALA A 181 -5.97 -12.76 4.81
CA ALA A 181 -4.52 -12.86 4.89
C ALA A 181 -3.99 -14.06 4.08
N GLU A 182 -4.58 -15.24 4.22
CA GLU A 182 -4.23 -16.42 3.41
C GLU A 182 -4.41 -16.16 1.91
N LYS A 183 -5.55 -15.58 1.53
CA LYS A 183 -5.90 -15.33 0.12
C LYS A 183 -4.92 -14.42 -0.60
N TYR A 184 -4.45 -13.33 0.03
CA TYR A 184 -3.64 -12.30 -0.65
C TYR A 184 -2.16 -12.36 -0.31
N PHE A 185 -1.78 -12.89 0.86
CA PHE A 185 -0.38 -12.90 1.28
C PHE A 185 0.36 -14.20 1.00
N ASP A 186 -0.34 -15.29 0.66
CA ASP A 186 0.29 -16.52 0.15
C ASP A 186 0.80 -16.37 -1.28
N GLN A 187 0.11 -15.56 -2.09
CA GLN A 187 0.50 -15.26 -3.46
C GLN A 187 1.57 -14.16 -3.57
N ALA A 188 2.00 -13.62 -2.46
CA ALA A 188 2.90 -12.47 -2.37
C ALA A 188 4.34 -12.72 -2.88
N GLY A 189 4.64 -13.90 -3.42
CA GLY A 189 5.93 -14.19 -4.07
C GLY A 189 6.00 -13.85 -5.56
N ALA A 190 4.88 -13.88 -6.26
CA ALA A 190 4.78 -13.59 -7.68
C ALA A 190 3.94 -12.33 -7.89
N GLY A 191 4.50 -11.32 -8.54
CA GLY A 191 3.73 -10.13 -8.90
C GLY A 191 3.93 -8.92 -7.98
N GLN A 192 5.06 -8.84 -7.26
CA GLN A 192 5.37 -7.70 -6.41
C GLN A 192 6.28 -6.70 -7.11
N ALA A 193 5.79 -5.48 -7.29
CA ALA A 193 6.62 -4.37 -7.71
C ALA A 193 7.48 -3.88 -6.54
N VAL A 194 8.76 -3.62 -6.82
CA VAL A 194 9.72 -3.10 -5.84
C VAL A 194 10.34 -1.83 -6.38
N ALA A 195 10.40 -0.79 -5.56
CA ALA A 195 11.13 0.44 -5.85
C ALA A 195 12.01 0.81 -4.65
N VAL A 196 13.27 1.08 -4.92
CA VAL A 196 14.26 1.48 -3.91
C VAL A 196 14.95 2.77 -4.35
N ILE A 197 15.00 3.75 -3.47
CA ILE A 197 15.82 4.95 -3.63
C ILE A 197 16.95 4.89 -2.62
N SER A 198 18.21 4.94 -3.06
CA SER A 198 19.39 4.86 -2.17
C SER A 198 20.66 5.37 -2.87
N SER A 199 21.84 5.23 -2.23
CA SER A 199 23.11 5.42 -2.90
C SER A 199 23.38 4.28 -3.90
N GLU A 200 24.16 4.57 -4.94
CA GLU A 200 24.58 3.59 -5.94
C GLU A 200 25.33 2.41 -5.31
N GLU A 201 26.18 2.69 -4.33
CA GLU A 201 26.92 1.67 -3.57
C GLU A 201 25.99 0.68 -2.87
N LYS A 202 24.98 1.20 -2.12
CA LYS A 202 24.01 0.35 -1.41
C LYS A 202 23.13 -0.46 -2.35
N LEU A 203 22.73 0.10 -3.48
CA LEU A 203 21.93 -0.60 -4.50
C LEU A 203 22.71 -1.75 -5.12
N ASN A 204 24.00 -1.53 -5.44
CA ASN A 204 24.87 -2.57 -5.96
C ASN A 204 25.10 -3.68 -4.93
N ALA A 205 25.40 -3.32 -3.69
CA ALA A 205 25.57 -4.30 -2.60
C ALA A 205 24.30 -5.12 -2.35
N ALA A 206 23.11 -4.51 -2.42
CA ALA A 206 21.84 -5.24 -2.31
C ALA A 206 21.63 -6.20 -3.47
N ASN A 207 21.99 -5.82 -4.70
CA ASN A 207 21.85 -6.66 -5.89
C ASN A 207 22.74 -7.90 -5.85
N GLU A 208 23.90 -7.85 -5.21
CA GLU A 208 24.74 -9.05 -4.98
C GLU A 208 23.99 -10.15 -4.23
N GLY A 209 23.07 -9.78 -3.34
CA GLY A 209 22.23 -10.70 -2.55
C GLY A 209 20.93 -11.15 -3.23
N PHE A 210 20.53 -10.54 -4.35
CA PHE A 210 19.23 -10.84 -5.00
C PHE A 210 19.28 -11.94 -6.07
N GLY A 211 20.46 -12.47 -6.41
CA GLY A 211 20.62 -13.56 -7.38
C GLY A 211 20.01 -13.24 -8.74
N ASP A 212 19.10 -14.11 -9.21
CA ASP A 212 18.47 -13.99 -10.54
C ASP A 212 17.36 -12.90 -10.60
N ASN A 213 17.11 -12.19 -9.50
CA ASN A 213 16.04 -11.18 -9.45
C ASN A 213 16.53 -9.80 -8.91
N PRO A 214 17.56 -9.20 -9.56
CA PRO A 214 18.12 -7.92 -9.13
C PRO A 214 17.16 -6.75 -9.37
N LEU A 215 17.47 -5.61 -8.75
CA LEU A 215 16.87 -4.32 -9.09
C LEU A 215 17.50 -3.80 -10.38
N MET A 216 16.69 -3.35 -11.33
CA MET A 216 17.12 -2.57 -12.47
C MET A 216 17.53 -1.18 -12.00
N LEU A 217 18.78 -0.78 -12.23
CA LEU A 217 19.34 0.46 -11.68
C LEU A 217 19.16 1.63 -12.62
N TYR A 218 18.66 2.73 -12.07
CA TYR A 218 18.50 4.01 -12.72
C TYR A 218 19.21 5.10 -11.92
N ARG A 219 19.53 6.21 -12.58
CA ARG A 219 20.14 7.39 -11.95
C ARG A 219 19.17 8.57 -12.02
N ILE A 220 18.99 9.25 -10.88
CA ILE A 220 18.23 10.51 -10.76
C ILE A 220 19.19 11.69 -10.89
#